data_b093b323243cbda6d07454541b950c3e
#
_entry.id   b093b323243cbda6d07454541b950c3e
#
_cell.length_a   1.000
_cell.length_b   1.000
_cell.length_c   1.000
_cell.angle_alpha   90.00
_cell.angle_beta   90.00
_cell.angle_gamma   90.00
#
_symmetry.space_group_name_H-M   'P 1'
#
loop_
_entity.id
_entity.type
_entity.pdbx_description
1 polymer ?
#
loop_
_entity_poly.entity_id
_entity_poly.type
_entity_poly.pdbx_seq_one_letter_code
_entity_poly.pdbx_strand_id
1 'polypeptide(L)'
;MSDLISRKEFIKKSSGAVISLGLAGGLSTMLISCSGPSLDLLIKNGHIIDGTGKGEFPADIGIRDGKIVAIENYGIIKEDSSIKIIDARNLKVTPGFIDIHSHTDTGLFINPNAESKIRQGVTTEVSGQDGSSVAPRKNNSDDDEYEIDEKSWSTFPEFFRLLEENKSAVNFVTFVGQGTLRGYVVGEDDRIATSEEIEQMKKLAMEALDQGAFGISSGLEYTPGSFASTEEISELCKVMKNRGG
;
A
#
# COMPACT_ATOMS: atom_id res chain seq x y z
N MET A 1 -16.21 -7.01 -9.52
CA MET A 1 -14.97 -7.79 -9.37
C MET A 1 -13.85 -6.86 -9.81
N SER A 2 -13.27 -6.11 -8.86
CA SER A 2 -12.08 -5.28 -9.11
C SER A 2 -10.88 -6.22 -9.11
N ASP A 3 -10.10 -6.18 -10.18
CA ASP A 3 -8.88 -6.96 -10.31
C ASP A 3 -7.88 -6.53 -9.23
N LEU A 4 -7.75 -7.32 -8.19
CA LEU A 4 -6.70 -7.18 -7.19
C LEU A 4 -5.35 -7.30 -7.92
N ILE A 5 -4.60 -6.21 -7.96
CA ILE A 5 -3.30 -6.16 -8.63
C ILE A 5 -2.31 -6.95 -7.77
N SER A 6 -1.71 -8.00 -8.31
CA SER A 6 -0.68 -8.76 -7.61
C SER A 6 0.56 -7.88 -7.33
N ARG A 7 1.29 -8.16 -6.23
CA ARG A 7 2.55 -7.49 -5.87
C ARG A 7 3.50 -7.32 -7.07
N LYS A 8 3.61 -8.34 -7.90
CA LYS A 8 4.48 -8.35 -9.09
C LYS A 8 3.97 -7.40 -10.19
N GLU A 9 2.65 -7.22 -10.29
CA GLU A 9 2.05 -6.24 -11.20
C GLU A 9 2.13 -4.81 -10.66
N PHE A 10 1.97 -4.63 -9.35
CA PHE A 10 2.15 -3.33 -8.70
C PHE A 10 3.59 -2.82 -8.92
N ILE A 11 4.60 -3.65 -8.64
CA ILE A 11 6.01 -3.30 -8.87
C ILE A 11 6.31 -3.11 -10.37
N LYS A 12 5.74 -3.91 -11.26
CA LYS A 12 5.89 -3.73 -12.71
C LYS A 12 5.18 -2.47 -13.22
N LYS A 13 4.02 -2.12 -12.67
CA LYS A 13 3.27 -0.93 -13.10
C LYS A 13 3.86 0.35 -12.54
N SER A 14 4.49 0.33 -11.36
CA SER A 14 5.21 1.47 -10.81
C SER A 14 6.61 1.68 -11.42
N SER A 15 7.24 0.64 -11.95
CA SER A 15 8.56 0.71 -12.61
C SER A 15 8.48 0.74 -14.15
N GLY A 16 7.29 0.67 -14.75
CA GLY A 16 7.09 0.50 -16.20
C GLY A 16 6.97 1.77 -17.04
N ALA A 17 7.21 2.95 -16.50
CA ALA A 17 7.28 4.20 -17.27
C ALA A 17 8.72 4.50 -17.73
N VAL A 18 9.37 3.54 -18.38
CA VAL A 18 10.60 3.83 -19.14
C VAL A 18 10.21 4.09 -20.59
N ILE A 19 10.22 5.36 -20.96
CA ILE A 19 10.04 5.84 -22.31
C ILE A 19 11.27 5.42 -23.13
N SER A 20 11.09 4.53 -24.10
CA SER A 20 12.08 4.27 -25.14
C SER A 20 12.02 5.41 -26.17
N LEU A 21 12.96 6.37 -26.11
CA LEU A 21 13.21 7.27 -27.24
C LEU A 21 13.97 6.50 -28.33
N GLY A 22 13.26 6.13 -29.38
CA GLY A 22 13.85 5.70 -30.65
C GLY A 22 14.05 6.91 -31.56
N LEU A 23 15.30 7.24 -31.87
CA LEU A 23 15.69 8.20 -32.91
C LEU A 23 15.51 7.53 -34.29
N ALA A 24 14.61 8.05 -35.12
CA ALA A 24 14.71 7.91 -36.57
C ALA A 24 14.01 9.09 -37.24
N GLY A 25 14.76 9.82 -38.07
CA GLY A 25 14.33 11.04 -38.71
C GLY A 25 13.33 10.84 -39.86
N GLY A 26 12.54 11.88 -40.11
CA GLY A 26 11.66 12.00 -41.27
C GLY A 26 10.70 13.17 -41.09
N LEU A 27 10.97 14.30 -41.79
CA LEU A 27 10.05 15.43 -41.93
C LEU A 27 8.72 14.95 -42.51
N SER A 28 7.65 15.10 -41.75
CA SER A 28 6.30 15.25 -42.30
C SER A 28 5.48 16.05 -41.29
N THR A 29 5.29 17.33 -41.61
CA THR A 29 4.35 18.22 -40.93
C THR A 29 2.93 17.77 -41.22
N MET A 30 2.42 16.80 -40.49
CA MET A 30 1.00 16.58 -40.34
C MET A 30 0.57 17.26 -39.03
N LEU A 31 -0.12 18.38 -39.18
CA LEU A 31 -0.92 18.99 -38.10
C LEU A 31 -2.07 18.01 -37.79
N ILE A 32 -1.78 16.95 -37.06
CA ILE A 32 -2.81 16.18 -36.39
C ILE A 32 -3.14 16.96 -35.12
N SER A 33 -4.24 17.72 -35.21
CA SER A 33 -4.93 18.18 -34.02
C SER A 33 -5.49 16.97 -33.30
N CYS A 34 -4.64 16.24 -32.61
CA CYS A 34 -5.04 15.24 -31.64
C CYS A 34 -5.51 15.98 -30.40
N SER A 35 -6.80 16.29 -30.36
CA SER A 35 -7.48 16.48 -29.09
C SER A 35 -7.48 15.12 -28.38
N GLY A 36 -6.36 14.77 -27.78
CA GLY A 36 -6.30 13.67 -26.84
C GLY A 36 -7.24 13.97 -25.67
N PRO A 37 -7.78 12.97 -24.98
CA PRO A 37 -8.66 13.19 -23.87
C PRO A 37 -7.99 14.14 -22.86
N SER A 38 -8.79 15.11 -22.32
CA SER A 38 -8.32 16.16 -21.40
C SER A 38 -7.65 15.56 -20.16
N LEU A 39 -6.70 16.30 -19.58
CA LEU A 39 -6.14 15.97 -18.26
C LEU A 39 -7.16 16.33 -17.18
N ASP A 40 -7.13 15.62 -16.04
CA ASP A 40 -7.91 15.97 -14.86
C ASP A 40 -7.17 16.99 -14.00
N LEU A 41 -5.83 16.86 -13.96
CA LEU A 41 -4.96 17.69 -13.15
C LEU A 41 -3.62 17.92 -13.85
N LEU A 42 -3.15 19.15 -13.79
CA LEU A 42 -1.83 19.55 -14.23
C LEU A 42 -1.07 20.20 -13.06
N ILE A 43 0.07 19.62 -12.70
CA ILE A 43 1.01 20.20 -11.74
C ILE A 43 2.08 20.92 -12.56
N LYS A 44 2.21 22.24 -12.39
CA LYS A 44 3.11 23.08 -13.18
C LYS A 44 4.27 23.62 -12.38
N ASN A 45 5.36 23.91 -13.07
CA ASN A 45 6.52 24.65 -12.56
C ASN A 45 7.23 23.97 -11.37
N GLY A 46 7.04 22.65 -11.18
CA GLY A 46 7.60 21.91 -10.05
C GLY A 46 9.05 21.47 -10.27
N HIS A 47 9.82 21.37 -9.20
CA HIS A 47 11.08 20.62 -9.19
C HIS A 47 10.81 19.19 -8.76
N ILE A 48 10.92 18.26 -9.70
CA ILE A 48 10.54 16.87 -9.48
C ILE A 48 11.69 16.10 -8.82
N ILE A 49 11.38 15.36 -7.77
CA ILE A 49 12.24 14.35 -7.14
C ILE A 49 11.51 13.03 -7.28
N ASP A 50 11.91 12.20 -8.23
CA ASP A 50 11.15 11.01 -8.66
C ASP A 50 11.44 9.73 -7.84
N GLY A 51 12.30 9.81 -6.84
CA GLY A 51 12.68 8.67 -5.99
C GLY A 51 13.70 7.71 -6.61
N THR A 52 14.20 7.98 -7.82
CA THR A 52 15.21 7.12 -8.48
C THR A 52 16.62 7.30 -7.95
N GLY A 53 16.85 8.26 -7.06
CA GLY A 53 18.19 8.64 -6.56
C GLY A 53 18.94 9.60 -7.48
N LYS A 54 18.37 9.99 -8.61
CA LYS A 54 18.91 11.04 -9.48
C LYS A 54 18.63 12.41 -8.90
N GLY A 55 19.36 13.42 -9.39
CA GLY A 55 19.11 14.81 -9.03
C GLY A 55 17.70 15.27 -9.45
N GLU A 56 17.19 16.31 -8.77
CA GLU A 56 15.93 16.95 -9.14
C GLU A 56 15.98 17.56 -10.54
N PHE A 57 14.84 17.61 -11.18
CA PHE A 57 14.70 18.23 -12.50
C PHE A 57 13.40 19.03 -12.62
N PRO A 58 13.40 20.15 -13.41
CA PRO A 58 12.22 20.95 -13.64
C PRO A 58 11.27 20.25 -14.62
N ALA A 59 9.98 20.12 -14.26
CA ALA A 59 8.97 19.58 -15.16
C ALA A 59 7.53 19.92 -14.74
N ASP A 60 6.63 19.81 -15.72
CA ASP A 60 5.19 19.79 -15.53
C ASP A 60 4.70 18.33 -15.53
N ILE A 61 3.68 18.01 -14.71
CA ILE A 61 3.12 16.67 -14.61
C ILE A 61 1.64 16.70 -14.98
N GLY A 62 1.27 15.94 -16.02
CA GLY A 62 -0.11 15.72 -16.43
C GLY A 62 -0.69 14.44 -15.83
N ILE A 63 -1.86 14.55 -15.21
CA ILE A 63 -2.57 13.45 -14.56
C ILE A 63 -3.94 13.29 -15.20
N ARG A 64 -4.33 12.03 -15.44
CA ARG A 64 -5.65 11.63 -15.95
C ARG A 64 -6.04 10.28 -15.36
N ASP A 65 -7.29 10.16 -14.93
CA ASP A 65 -7.84 8.94 -14.29
C ASP A 65 -6.94 8.43 -13.15
N GLY A 66 -6.45 9.37 -12.31
CA GLY A 66 -5.57 9.07 -11.19
C GLY A 66 -4.17 8.57 -11.57
N LYS A 67 -3.76 8.70 -12.84
CA LYS A 67 -2.45 8.23 -13.33
C LYS A 67 -1.64 9.37 -13.92
N ILE A 68 -0.32 9.36 -13.68
CA ILE A 68 0.62 10.22 -14.37
C ILE A 68 0.68 9.75 -15.84
N VAL A 69 0.27 10.60 -16.77
CA VAL A 69 0.26 10.32 -18.22
C VAL A 69 1.29 11.14 -18.99
N ALA A 70 1.84 12.19 -18.38
CA ALA A 70 2.89 13.01 -18.97
C ALA A 70 3.80 13.60 -17.89
N ILE A 71 5.08 13.66 -18.17
CA ILE A 71 6.10 14.45 -17.44
C ILE A 71 6.90 15.16 -18.51
N GLU A 72 6.77 16.48 -18.61
CA GLU A 72 7.31 17.26 -19.72
C GLU A 72 8.01 18.53 -19.21
N ASN A 73 8.89 19.10 -20.01
CA ASN A 73 9.48 20.41 -19.70
C ASN A 73 8.39 21.48 -19.54
N TYR A 74 8.70 22.53 -18.80
CA TYR A 74 7.76 23.61 -18.52
C TYR A 74 7.08 24.15 -19.78
N GLY A 75 5.76 24.26 -19.72
CA GLY A 75 4.94 24.88 -20.75
C GLY A 75 4.68 24.04 -22.01
N ILE A 76 5.15 22.79 -22.06
CA ILE A 76 4.85 21.89 -23.20
C ILE A 76 3.42 21.36 -23.09
N ILE A 77 2.97 21.03 -21.87
CA ILE A 77 1.61 20.54 -21.66
C ILE A 77 0.65 21.73 -21.80
N LYS A 78 -0.25 21.66 -22.78
CA LYS A 78 -1.24 22.72 -23.03
C LYS A 78 -2.30 22.72 -21.93
N GLU A 79 -2.59 23.90 -21.44
CA GLU A 79 -3.71 24.11 -20.52
C GLU A 79 -5.03 24.16 -21.27
N ASP A 80 -6.02 23.53 -20.66
CA ASP A 80 -7.42 23.61 -21.06
C ASP A 80 -8.20 24.20 -19.86
N SER A 81 -9.21 24.97 -20.11
CA SER A 81 -10.05 25.60 -19.07
C SER A 81 -10.77 24.60 -18.15
N SER A 82 -10.84 23.33 -18.55
CA SER A 82 -11.44 22.25 -17.77
C SER A 82 -10.46 21.57 -16.82
N ILE A 83 -9.14 21.85 -16.93
CA ILE A 83 -8.11 21.17 -16.17
C ILE A 83 -7.91 21.86 -14.81
N LYS A 84 -7.92 21.08 -13.72
CA LYS A 84 -7.47 21.58 -12.42
C LYS A 84 -5.95 21.84 -12.46
N ILE A 85 -5.50 23.02 -12.08
CA ILE A 85 -4.07 23.39 -12.11
C ILE A 85 -3.57 23.57 -10.68
N ILE A 86 -2.41 22.98 -10.39
CA ILE A 86 -1.60 23.26 -9.19
C ILE A 86 -0.30 23.93 -9.65
N ASP A 87 -0.09 25.17 -9.26
CA ASP A 87 1.20 25.86 -9.48
C ASP A 87 2.17 25.47 -8.36
N ALA A 88 3.16 24.65 -8.72
CA ALA A 88 4.22 24.18 -7.82
C ALA A 88 5.51 25.01 -7.93
N ARG A 89 5.43 26.27 -8.35
CA ARG A 89 6.58 27.17 -8.46
C ARG A 89 7.31 27.31 -7.13
N ASN A 90 8.61 27.06 -7.15
CA ASN A 90 9.47 27.02 -5.97
C ASN A 90 9.18 25.88 -4.98
N LEU A 91 8.39 24.88 -5.40
CA LEU A 91 8.10 23.68 -4.60
C LEU A 91 8.81 22.47 -5.18
N LYS A 92 9.09 21.50 -4.30
CA LYS A 92 9.49 20.16 -4.69
C LYS A 92 8.25 19.31 -4.87
N VAL A 93 8.21 18.53 -5.93
CA VAL A 93 7.13 17.56 -6.20
C VAL A 93 7.74 16.18 -6.11
N THR A 94 7.23 15.38 -5.20
CA THR A 94 7.71 14.03 -4.91
C THR A 94 6.57 13.02 -5.04
N PRO A 95 6.85 11.73 -5.23
CA PRO A 95 5.88 10.68 -4.89
C PRO A 95 5.41 10.85 -3.46
N GLY A 96 4.18 10.45 -3.16
CA GLY A 96 3.69 10.42 -1.80
C GLY A 96 4.56 9.52 -0.92
N PHE A 97 4.79 9.92 0.33
CA PHE A 97 5.62 9.12 1.24
C PHE A 97 4.88 7.85 1.68
N ILE A 98 5.66 6.81 1.92
CA ILE A 98 5.19 5.54 2.47
C ILE A 98 5.67 5.48 3.92
N ASP A 99 4.71 5.49 4.86
CA ASP A 99 4.99 5.20 6.25
C ASP A 99 5.06 3.67 6.41
N ILE A 100 6.28 3.16 6.56
CA ILE A 100 6.53 1.72 6.58
C ILE A 100 6.29 1.06 7.93
N HIS A 101 5.99 1.84 8.98
CA HIS A 101 5.67 1.34 10.30
C HIS A 101 4.54 2.18 10.92
N SER A 102 3.32 1.71 10.72
CA SER A 102 2.12 2.39 11.21
C SER A 102 1.23 1.42 12.00
N HIS A 103 0.55 1.95 12.99
CA HIS A 103 -0.47 1.28 13.79
C HIS A 103 -1.85 1.93 13.59
N THR A 104 -2.11 2.44 12.41
CA THR A 104 -3.38 3.12 12.11
C THR A 104 -4.54 2.15 12.05
N ASP A 105 -4.29 0.94 11.53
CA ASP A 105 -5.23 -0.20 11.48
C ASP A 105 -6.71 0.23 11.44
N THR A 106 -7.42 0.04 12.56
CA THR A 106 -8.83 0.41 12.72
C THR A 106 -9.06 1.90 12.88
N GLY A 107 -8.05 2.67 13.20
CA GLY A 107 -8.13 4.14 13.35
C GLY A 107 -8.63 4.84 12.08
N LEU A 108 -8.42 4.24 10.90
CA LEU A 108 -8.94 4.77 9.64
C LEU A 108 -10.48 4.71 9.54
N PHE A 109 -11.16 3.88 10.32
CA PHE A 109 -12.62 3.91 10.39
C PHE A 109 -13.12 5.12 11.17
N ILE A 110 -12.37 5.54 12.20
CA ILE A 110 -12.69 6.68 13.05
C ILE A 110 -12.31 7.98 12.35
N ASN A 111 -11.11 8.02 11.74
CA ASN A 111 -10.58 9.18 11.02
C ASN A 111 -10.12 8.80 9.61
N PRO A 112 -11.06 8.66 8.65
CA PRO A 112 -10.74 8.27 7.28
C PRO A 112 -9.88 9.29 6.53
N ASN A 113 -9.85 10.55 6.98
CA ASN A 113 -9.02 11.57 6.37
C ASN A 113 -7.53 11.43 6.72
N ALA A 114 -7.19 10.71 7.78
CA ALA A 114 -5.81 10.51 8.22
C ALA A 114 -4.99 11.83 8.22
N GLU A 115 -5.55 12.94 8.79
CA GLU A 115 -4.98 14.28 8.65
C GLU A 115 -3.54 14.38 9.12
N SER A 116 -3.17 13.66 10.18
CA SER A 116 -1.79 13.64 10.68
C SER A 116 -0.81 13.08 9.65
N LYS A 117 -1.26 12.19 8.78
CA LYS A 117 -0.45 11.52 7.76
C LYS A 117 -0.40 12.35 6.47
N ILE A 118 -1.56 12.68 5.91
CA ILE A 118 -1.63 13.41 4.63
C ILE A 118 -1.00 14.79 4.71
N ARG A 119 -1.08 15.47 5.88
CA ARG A 119 -0.44 16.78 6.10
C ARG A 119 1.10 16.70 6.14
N GLN A 120 1.66 15.52 6.30
CA GLN A 120 3.10 15.25 6.23
C GLN A 120 3.51 14.66 4.86
N GLY A 121 2.56 14.53 3.92
CA GLY A 121 2.82 13.98 2.59
C GLY A 121 2.82 12.45 2.54
N VAL A 122 2.40 11.77 3.62
CA VAL A 122 2.21 10.32 3.61
C VAL A 122 0.93 9.99 2.85
N THR A 123 1.03 9.11 1.88
CA THR A 123 -0.09 8.66 1.04
C THR A 123 -0.32 7.15 1.12
N THR A 124 0.59 6.44 1.78
CA THR A 124 0.50 4.99 1.98
C THR A 124 1.00 4.64 3.37
N GLU A 125 0.24 3.84 4.09
CA GLU A 125 0.60 3.31 5.40
C GLU A 125 0.77 1.80 5.34
N VAL A 126 1.79 1.30 6.03
CA VAL A 126 2.06 -0.13 6.18
C VAL A 126 1.79 -0.51 7.63
N SER A 127 0.67 -1.15 7.86
CA SER A 127 0.20 -1.65 9.14
C SER A 127 0.51 -3.14 9.34
N GLY A 128 -0.02 -3.73 10.41
CA GLY A 128 0.27 -5.12 10.75
C GLY A 128 1.68 -5.27 11.31
N GLN A 129 2.12 -4.30 12.12
CA GLN A 129 3.46 -4.23 12.69
C GLN A 129 3.54 -4.97 14.02
N ASP A 130 4.76 -5.20 14.50
CA ASP A 130 5.09 -5.74 15.82
C ASP A 130 4.36 -7.05 16.16
N GLY A 131 4.10 -7.88 15.14
CA GLY A 131 3.46 -9.16 15.31
C GLY A 131 1.94 -9.10 15.48
N SER A 132 1.32 -7.94 15.36
CA SER A 132 -0.13 -7.74 15.42
C SER A 132 -0.71 -7.37 14.06
N SER A 133 -1.91 -7.87 13.73
CA SER A 133 -2.62 -7.53 12.50
C SER A 133 -4.13 -7.60 12.68
N VAL A 134 -4.86 -6.89 11.80
CA VAL A 134 -6.33 -6.81 11.81
C VAL A 134 -7.03 -8.14 11.49
N ALA A 135 -6.34 -9.10 10.92
CA ALA A 135 -6.83 -10.43 10.56
C ALA A 135 -5.65 -11.45 10.60
N PRO A 136 -5.90 -12.77 10.71
CA PRO A 136 -7.24 -13.38 10.89
C PRO A 136 -7.81 -13.16 12.30
N ARG A 137 -9.15 -13.15 12.42
CA ARG A 137 -9.85 -13.07 13.72
C ARG A 137 -10.85 -14.20 13.87
N LYS A 138 -11.06 -14.66 15.10
CA LYS A 138 -12.16 -15.57 15.41
C LYS A 138 -13.45 -14.76 15.51
N ASN A 139 -14.51 -15.24 14.86
CA ASN A 139 -15.83 -14.65 15.04
C ASN A 139 -16.26 -14.82 16.53
N ASN A 140 -16.72 -13.74 17.15
CA ASN A 140 -17.20 -13.70 18.53
C ASN A 140 -16.14 -13.93 19.63
N SER A 141 -14.95 -13.34 19.51
CA SER A 141 -14.11 -13.17 20.69
C SER A 141 -14.72 -12.04 21.54
N ASP A 142 -15.06 -12.32 22.79
CA ASP A 142 -15.57 -11.32 23.76
C ASP A 142 -14.52 -10.22 24.09
N ASP A 143 -13.31 -10.35 23.57
CA ASP A 143 -12.19 -9.42 23.68
C ASP A 143 -12.11 -8.44 22.49
N ASP A 144 -13.25 -7.94 22.02
CA ASP A 144 -13.28 -6.98 20.91
C ASP A 144 -12.77 -5.59 21.36
N GLU A 145 -11.45 -5.46 21.54
CA GLU A 145 -10.74 -4.17 21.62
C GLU A 145 -11.00 -3.27 20.38
N TYR A 146 -11.66 -3.82 19.36
CA TYR A 146 -11.90 -3.22 18.04
C TYR A 146 -13.38 -3.16 17.66
N GLU A 147 -14.31 -2.99 18.63
CA GLU A 147 -15.69 -2.63 18.29
C GLU A 147 -15.72 -1.25 17.66
N ILE A 148 -15.85 -1.22 16.34
CA ILE A 148 -16.02 0.02 15.59
C ILE A 148 -17.42 -0.02 14.97
N ASP A 149 -18.37 0.65 15.58
CA ASP A 149 -19.71 0.93 15.05
C ASP A 149 -20.34 -0.27 14.32
N GLU A 150 -20.50 -1.41 14.99
CA GLU A 150 -21.10 -2.65 14.45
C GLU A 150 -20.34 -3.26 13.24
N LYS A 151 -19.15 -2.79 12.89
CA LYS A 151 -18.33 -3.38 11.82
C LYS A 151 -17.61 -4.59 12.35
N SER A 152 -17.84 -5.74 11.73
CA SER A 152 -17.14 -6.98 12.03
C SER A 152 -16.46 -7.53 10.79
N TRP A 153 -15.31 -8.13 10.97
CA TRP A 153 -14.57 -8.85 9.93
C TRP A 153 -13.76 -9.97 10.58
N SER A 154 -13.42 -10.99 9.80
CA SER A 154 -12.58 -12.10 10.23
C SER A 154 -11.37 -12.29 9.34
N THR A 155 -11.45 -11.77 8.12
CA THR A 155 -10.46 -11.95 7.06
C THR A 155 -9.98 -10.60 6.51
N PHE A 156 -8.80 -10.58 5.87
CA PHE A 156 -8.30 -9.37 5.20
C PHE A 156 -9.24 -8.84 4.11
N PRO A 157 -9.84 -9.67 3.22
CA PRO A 157 -10.77 -9.17 2.21
C PRO A 157 -12.00 -8.46 2.81
N GLU A 158 -12.52 -8.96 3.94
CA GLU A 158 -13.64 -8.31 4.64
C GLU A 158 -13.21 -6.96 5.20
N PHE A 159 -12.04 -6.89 5.85
CA PHE A 159 -11.48 -5.64 6.35
C PHE A 159 -11.25 -4.63 5.23
N PHE A 160 -10.60 -5.05 4.13
CA PHE A 160 -10.32 -4.17 2.99
C PHE A 160 -11.60 -3.63 2.36
N ARG A 161 -12.62 -4.45 2.22
CA ARG A 161 -13.92 -4.02 1.71
C ARG A 161 -14.54 -2.92 2.59
N LEU A 162 -14.52 -3.11 3.91
CA LEU A 162 -15.02 -2.12 4.87
C LEU A 162 -14.21 -0.82 4.79
N LEU A 163 -12.88 -0.92 4.64
CA LEU A 163 -12.02 0.25 4.51
C LEU A 163 -12.26 1.01 3.20
N GLU A 164 -12.49 0.30 2.08
CA GLU A 164 -12.86 0.90 0.80
C GLU A 164 -14.22 1.63 0.88
N GLU A 165 -15.20 1.02 1.54
CA GLU A 165 -16.51 1.65 1.78
C GLU A 165 -16.38 2.93 2.62
N ASN A 166 -15.44 2.96 3.58
CA ASN A 166 -15.15 4.09 4.44
C ASN A 166 -14.40 5.23 3.72
N LYS A 167 -13.79 4.97 2.56
CA LYS A 167 -13.07 5.94 1.72
C LYS A 167 -11.90 6.62 2.43
N SER A 168 -10.93 5.83 2.86
CA SER A 168 -9.70 6.37 3.46
C SER A 168 -8.93 7.27 2.49
N ALA A 169 -8.34 8.35 3.02
CA ALA A 169 -7.51 9.28 2.25
C ALA A 169 -6.10 8.74 1.95
N VAL A 170 -5.68 7.67 2.60
CA VAL A 170 -4.39 7.00 2.40
C VAL A 170 -4.59 5.59 1.85
N ASN A 171 -3.62 5.10 1.09
CA ASN A 171 -3.56 3.69 0.74
C ASN A 171 -3.15 2.89 1.96
N PHE A 172 -3.73 1.72 2.12
CA PHE A 172 -3.45 0.81 3.22
C PHE A 172 -2.77 -0.46 2.71
N VAL A 173 -1.67 -0.82 3.35
CA VAL A 173 -0.92 -2.05 3.15
C VAL A 173 -0.75 -2.70 4.51
N THR A 174 -0.79 -4.02 4.60
CA THR A 174 -0.62 -4.71 5.88
C THR A 174 0.26 -5.94 5.77
N PHE A 175 0.96 -6.24 6.87
CA PHE A 175 1.51 -7.57 7.12
C PHE A 175 0.49 -8.40 7.89
N VAL A 176 0.67 -9.72 7.91
CA VAL A 176 0.03 -10.58 8.91
C VAL A 176 0.97 -10.70 10.12
N GLY A 177 0.43 -10.51 11.31
CA GLY A 177 1.20 -10.59 12.54
C GLY A 177 1.46 -12.02 12.98
N GLN A 178 2.71 -12.37 13.30
CA GLN A 178 3.04 -13.69 13.89
C GLN A 178 2.32 -13.89 15.22
N GLY A 179 2.26 -12.87 16.07
CA GLY A 179 1.50 -12.90 17.32
C GLY A 179 0.01 -13.12 17.08
N THR A 180 -0.58 -12.48 16.06
CA THR A 180 -1.98 -12.72 15.66
C THR A 180 -2.21 -14.17 15.23
N LEU A 181 -1.33 -14.74 14.39
CA LEU A 181 -1.42 -16.14 13.99
C LEU A 181 -1.32 -17.09 15.18
N ARG A 182 -0.38 -16.79 16.09
CA ARG A 182 -0.19 -17.58 17.30
C ARG A 182 -1.39 -17.48 18.23
N GLY A 183 -1.91 -16.28 18.51
CA GLY A 183 -3.11 -16.07 19.30
C GLY A 183 -4.33 -16.81 18.74
N TYR A 184 -4.42 -16.87 17.40
CA TYR A 184 -5.48 -17.60 16.71
C TYR A 184 -5.39 -19.11 16.91
N VAL A 185 -4.19 -19.71 16.85
CA VAL A 185 -3.99 -21.17 16.87
C VAL A 185 -3.69 -21.69 18.27
N VAL A 186 -2.75 -21.09 18.98
CA VAL A 186 -2.24 -21.53 20.30
C VAL A 186 -2.99 -20.85 21.44
N GLY A 187 -3.42 -19.59 21.25
CA GLY A 187 -3.94 -18.74 22.31
C GLY A 187 -2.83 -17.99 23.06
N GLU A 188 -3.16 -17.58 24.29
CA GLU A 188 -2.26 -16.79 25.16
C GLU A 188 -1.35 -17.67 26.05
N ASP A 189 -1.29 -18.96 25.80
CA ASP A 189 -0.51 -19.91 26.62
C ASP A 189 1.00 -19.66 26.48
N ASP A 190 1.69 -19.50 27.60
CA ASP A 190 3.16 -19.44 27.69
C ASP A 190 3.76 -20.84 27.52
N ARG A 191 3.83 -21.30 26.29
CA ARG A 191 4.42 -22.59 25.90
C ARG A 191 4.91 -22.59 24.47
N ILE A 192 5.76 -23.50 24.11
CA ILE A 192 6.16 -23.73 22.73
C ILE A 192 4.97 -24.30 21.95
N ALA A 193 4.76 -23.83 20.72
CA ALA A 193 3.77 -24.39 19.79
C ALA A 193 4.19 -25.79 19.36
N THR A 194 3.20 -26.68 19.22
CA THR A 194 3.43 -28.01 18.65
C THR A 194 3.68 -27.94 17.15
N SER A 195 4.23 -28.99 16.55
CA SER A 195 4.44 -29.05 15.10
C SER A 195 3.13 -28.90 14.32
N GLU A 196 2.03 -29.46 14.82
CA GLU A 196 0.69 -29.34 14.22
C GLU A 196 0.17 -27.89 14.26
N GLU A 197 0.41 -27.19 15.38
CA GLU A 197 0.06 -25.77 15.53
C GLU A 197 0.89 -24.88 14.59
N ILE A 198 2.18 -25.16 14.45
CA ILE A 198 3.04 -24.46 13.48
C ILE A 198 2.50 -24.67 12.05
N GLU A 199 2.13 -25.89 11.68
CA GLU A 199 1.55 -26.14 10.35
C GLU A 199 0.19 -25.43 10.15
N GLN A 200 -0.62 -25.27 11.20
CA GLN A 200 -1.86 -24.49 11.14
C GLN A 200 -1.56 -23.00 10.94
N MET A 201 -0.62 -22.44 11.70
CA MET A 201 -0.18 -21.05 11.52
C MET A 201 0.38 -20.80 10.11
N LYS A 202 1.14 -21.74 9.55
CA LYS A 202 1.65 -21.65 8.16
C LYS A 202 0.52 -21.60 7.15
N LYS A 203 -0.54 -22.37 7.32
CA LYS A 203 -1.73 -22.32 6.45
C LYS A 203 -2.41 -20.96 6.52
N LEU A 204 -2.66 -20.45 7.72
CA LEU A 204 -3.24 -19.12 7.91
C LEU A 204 -2.35 -18.01 7.33
N ALA A 205 -1.03 -18.13 7.47
CA ALA A 205 -0.08 -17.20 6.84
C ALA A 205 -0.17 -17.22 5.31
N MET A 206 -0.26 -18.41 4.70
CA MET A 206 -0.47 -18.53 3.25
C MET A 206 -1.80 -17.91 2.82
N GLU A 207 -2.88 -18.18 3.55
CA GLU A 207 -4.19 -17.59 3.28
C GLU A 207 -4.15 -16.07 3.38
N ALA A 208 -3.50 -15.52 4.41
CA ALA A 208 -3.33 -14.08 4.58
C ALA A 208 -2.61 -13.44 3.38
N LEU A 209 -1.56 -14.08 2.88
CA LEU A 209 -0.84 -13.61 1.68
C LEU A 209 -1.70 -13.68 0.41
N ASP A 210 -2.48 -14.75 0.24
CA ASP A 210 -3.42 -14.88 -0.87
C ASP A 210 -4.55 -13.85 -0.79
N GLN A 211 -4.89 -13.41 0.41
CA GLN A 211 -5.88 -12.37 0.72
C GLN A 211 -5.34 -10.93 0.59
N GLY A 212 -4.04 -10.75 0.37
CA GLY A 212 -3.44 -9.44 0.11
C GLY A 212 -2.50 -8.91 1.18
N ALA A 213 -2.18 -9.66 2.23
CA ALA A 213 -1.09 -9.30 3.14
C ALA A 213 0.25 -9.34 2.39
N PHE A 214 1.14 -8.37 2.66
CA PHE A 214 2.40 -8.21 1.94
C PHE A 214 3.56 -9.02 2.53
N GLY A 215 3.38 -9.53 3.72
CA GLY A 215 4.42 -10.27 4.43
C GLY A 215 3.98 -10.65 5.84
N ILE A 216 4.94 -11.07 6.67
CA ILE A 216 4.74 -11.37 8.07
C ILE A 216 5.56 -10.38 8.90
N SER A 217 4.99 -9.89 9.99
CA SER A 217 5.71 -9.15 11.03
C SER A 217 5.85 -10.00 12.30
N SER A 218 6.80 -9.67 13.15
CA SER A 218 6.92 -10.22 14.49
C SER A 218 7.25 -9.13 15.50
N GLY A 219 6.78 -9.30 16.74
CA GLY A 219 7.07 -8.41 17.85
C GLY A 219 7.23 -9.23 19.12
N LEU A 220 8.45 -9.75 19.35
CA LEU A 220 8.73 -10.71 20.42
C LEU A 220 8.77 -10.06 21.82
N GLU A 221 8.47 -8.80 21.91
CA GLU A 221 8.26 -8.06 23.16
C GLU A 221 6.80 -8.20 23.66
N TYR A 222 5.89 -8.55 22.77
CA TYR A 222 4.46 -8.62 23.04
C TYR A 222 3.94 -10.07 23.10
N THR A 223 3.02 -10.34 24.02
CA THR A 223 2.28 -11.61 24.09
C THR A 223 1.23 -11.67 22.96
N PRO A 224 0.91 -12.85 22.44
CA PRO A 224 1.57 -14.13 22.69
C PRO A 224 2.82 -14.37 21.82
N GLY A 225 3.24 -13.39 20.99
CA GLY A 225 4.40 -13.49 20.11
C GLY A 225 5.71 -13.78 20.87
N SER A 226 5.85 -13.25 22.09
CA SER A 226 7.02 -13.45 22.96
C SER A 226 7.26 -14.91 23.37
N PHE A 227 6.25 -15.75 23.31
CA PHE A 227 6.36 -17.18 23.65
C PHE A 227 6.78 -18.05 22.45
N ALA A 228 6.98 -17.44 21.29
CA ALA A 228 7.36 -18.15 20.08
C ALA A 228 8.81 -18.65 20.14
N SER A 229 9.03 -19.87 19.69
CA SER A 229 10.38 -20.38 19.49
C SER A 229 10.99 -19.83 18.19
N THR A 230 12.34 -19.82 18.10
CA THR A 230 13.04 -19.51 16.86
C THR A 230 12.61 -20.41 15.70
N GLU A 231 12.28 -21.66 15.98
CA GLU A 231 11.78 -22.62 14.99
C GLU A 231 10.43 -22.21 14.43
N GLU A 232 9.47 -21.80 15.28
CA GLU A 232 8.16 -21.30 14.87
C GLU A 232 8.31 -20.14 13.87
N ILE A 233 9.09 -19.13 14.23
CA ILE A 233 9.32 -17.96 13.37
C ILE A 233 10.01 -18.37 12.07
N SER A 234 11.02 -19.24 12.14
CA SER A 234 11.73 -19.71 10.97
C SER A 234 10.83 -20.47 10.00
N GLU A 235 9.93 -21.32 10.51
CA GLU A 235 8.96 -22.05 9.70
C GLU A 235 7.95 -21.10 9.02
N LEU A 236 7.46 -20.08 9.73
CA LEU A 236 6.59 -19.05 9.16
C LEU A 236 7.32 -18.24 8.07
N CYS A 237 8.59 -17.87 8.28
CA CYS A 237 9.40 -17.19 7.26
C CYS A 237 9.60 -18.01 5.99
N LYS A 238 9.65 -19.35 6.09
CA LYS A 238 9.76 -20.21 4.90
C LYS A 238 8.55 -20.10 3.97
N VAL A 239 7.37 -19.82 4.50
CA VAL A 239 6.14 -19.58 3.71
C VAL A 239 6.34 -18.37 2.81
N MET A 240 6.99 -17.31 3.31
CA MET A 240 7.20 -16.06 2.60
C MET A 240 8.13 -16.22 1.40
N LYS A 241 9.20 -17.01 1.56
CA LYS A 241 10.21 -17.23 0.51
C LYS A 241 9.60 -17.68 -0.81
N ASN A 242 8.58 -18.51 -0.77
CA ASN A 242 7.92 -19.07 -1.97
C ASN A 242 6.92 -18.10 -2.63
N ARG A 243 6.57 -17.02 -1.96
CA ARG A 243 5.58 -16.04 -2.40
C ARG A 243 6.19 -14.66 -2.72
N GLY A 244 7.50 -14.52 -2.58
CA GLY A 244 8.23 -13.29 -2.89
C GLY A 244 8.11 -12.21 -1.82
N GLY A 245 7.81 -12.62 -0.59
CA GLY A 245 7.85 -11.80 0.62
C GLY A 245 9.23 -11.75 1.23
#